data_833014df0059ec1e55eb286bab3f9f9e
#
_entry.id   833014df0059ec1e55eb286bab3f9f9e
#
_cell.length_a   1.000
_cell.length_b   1.000
_cell.length_c   1.000
_cell.angle_alpha   90.00
_cell.angle_beta   90.00
_cell.angle_gamma   90.00
#
_symmetry.space_group_name_H-M   'P 1'
#
loop_
_entity.id
_entity.type
_entity.pdbx_description
1 polymer ?
#
loop_
_entity_poly.entity_id
_entity_poly.type
_entity_poly.pdbx_seq_one_letter_code
_entity_poly.pdbx_strand_id
1 'polypeptide(L)'
;RQRQMCIRDRFIGTLYREKSQFIIMNTLLRKAIEQNAVHPFYVDKISSSYARRIETLDTVEDVQATLQQMLRDYCAYARRYSLKGYSPTVQKVINHINLNLSEPHTLKSLAALCHISPSYLSSLFKQETGSTLIDYINTQRVKRAAQQLTTTDRSISEVAEEMGILDVNYFAKIFKRTFGMTPTRYRRENRKK
;
A
#
# COMPACT_ATOMS: atom_id res chain seq x y z
N ARG A 1 40.44 6.89 31.02
CA ARG A 1 39.86 5.68 30.33
C ARG A 1 38.52 5.30 30.94
N GLN A 2 38.31 5.22 32.26
CA GLN A 2 37.03 4.86 32.89
C GLN A 2 35.85 5.80 32.56
N ARG A 3 36.06 7.13 32.49
CA ARG A 3 35.01 8.10 32.12
C ARG A 3 34.52 7.95 30.70
N GLN A 4 35.38 7.63 29.74
CA GLN A 4 34.99 7.38 28.33
C GLN A 4 34.19 6.08 28.17
N MET A 5 34.53 5.02 28.92
CA MET A 5 33.78 3.77 28.95
C MET A 5 32.36 3.98 29.48
N CYS A 6 32.19 4.73 30.58
CA CYS A 6 30.91 5.02 31.21
C CYS A 6 29.95 5.86 30.30
N ILE A 7 30.48 6.77 29.48
CA ILE A 7 29.71 7.56 28.51
C ILE A 7 29.25 6.67 27.34
N ARG A 8 30.14 5.83 26.82
CA ARG A 8 29.86 4.87 25.75
C ARG A 8 28.78 3.85 26.14
N ASP A 9 28.89 3.28 27.35
CA ASP A 9 27.93 2.33 27.89
C ASP A 9 26.55 2.96 28.11
N ARG A 10 26.52 4.22 28.55
CA ARG A 10 25.29 4.98 28.75
C ARG A 10 24.61 5.31 27.40
N PHE A 11 25.39 5.65 26.39
CA PHE A 11 24.89 5.90 25.03
C PHE A 11 24.31 4.62 24.39
N ILE A 12 25.04 3.51 24.50
CA ILE A 12 24.57 2.19 24.00
C ILE A 12 23.27 1.78 24.72
N GLY A 13 23.19 1.94 26.04
CA GLY A 13 21.99 1.65 26.82
C GLY A 13 20.77 2.50 26.40
N THR A 14 21.00 3.77 26.06
CA THR A 14 19.94 4.67 25.58
C THR A 14 19.46 4.27 24.19
N LEU A 15 20.36 4.01 23.26
CA LEU A 15 20.00 3.57 21.90
C LEU A 15 19.22 2.24 21.92
N TYR A 16 19.66 1.27 22.73
CA TYR A 16 18.96 0.00 22.88
C TYR A 16 17.53 0.19 23.42
N ARG A 17 17.34 1.05 24.41
CA ARG A 17 16.02 1.38 24.96
C ARG A 17 15.11 2.02 23.90
N GLU A 18 15.61 2.98 23.13
CA GLU A 18 14.85 3.64 22.06
C GLU A 18 14.45 2.64 20.95
N LYS A 19 15.37 1.74 20.54
CA LYS A 19 15.06 0.67 19.59
C LYS A 19 13.99 -0.30 20.15
N SER A 20 14.05 -0.63 21.43
CA SER A 20 13.02 -1.49 22.06
C SER A 20 11.65 -0.82 22.08
N GLN A 21 11.58 0.47 22.42
CA GLN A 21 10.33 1.24 22.35
C GLN A 21 9.77 1.33 20.91
N PHE A 22 10.64 1.48 19.93
CA PHE A 22 10.26 1.48 18.51
C PHE A 22 9.60 0.15 18.11
N ILE A 23 10.16 -0.99 18.51
CA ILE A 23 9.62 -2.32 18.23
C ILE A 23 8.24 -2.49 18.88
N ILE A 24 8.10 -2.07 20.14
CA ILE A 24 6.80 -2.09 20.84
C ILE A 24 5.78 -1.23 20.08
N MET A 25 6.15 0.00 19.68
CA MET A 25 5.26 0.88 18.94
C MET A 25 4.86 0.31 17.59
N ASN A 26 5.79 -0.29 16.84
CA ASN A 26 5.48 -0.98 15.58
C ASN A 26 4.44 -2.09 15.78
N THR A 27 4.55 -2.85 16.87
CA THR A 27 3.60 -3.91 17.22
C THR A 27 2.22 -3.35 17.59
N LEU A 28 2.16 -2.27 18.35
CA LEU A 28 0.91 -1.59 18.72
C LEU A 28 0.19 -1.00 17.50
N LEU A 29 0.95 -0.33 16.62
CA LEU A 29 0.42 0.24 15.37
C LEU A 29 -0.08 -0.84 14.43
N ARG A 30 0.63 -1.97 14.32
CA ARG A 30 0.16 -3.16 13.61
C ARG A 30 -1.24 -3.57 14.09
N LYS A 31 -1.41 -3.75 15.39
CA LYS A 31 -2.71 -4.10 16.00
C LYS A 31 -3.79 -3.05 15.73
N ALA A 32 -3.44 -1.78 15.81
CA ALA A 32 -4.38 -0.70 15.57
C ALA A 32 -4.93 -0.69 14.13
N ILE A 33 -4.09 -0.95 13.12
CA ILE A 33 -4.57 -0.98 11.72
C ILE A 33 -5.27 -2.29 11.35
N GLU A 34 -4.96 -3.41 12.00
CA GLU A 34 -5.72 -4.67 11.89
C GLU A 34 -7.18 -4.46 12.27
N GLN A 35 -7.46 -3.72 13.35
CA GLN A 35 -8.81 -3.39 13.81
C GLN A 35 -9.60 -2.49 12.84
N ASN A 36 -8.95 -1.87 11.88
CA ASN A 36 -9.56 -1.04 10.84
C ASN A 36 -9.83 -1.80 9.54
N ALA A 37 -9.93 -3.13 9.58
CA ALA A 37 -10.18 -3.99 8.43
C ALA A 37 -9.15 -3.79 7.29
N VAL A 38 -7.91 -3.48 7.63
CA VAL A 38 -6.79 -3.50 6.67
C VAL A 38 -6.36 -4.94 6.48
N HIS A 39 -6.26 -5.38 5.21
CA HIS A 39 -5.90 -6.76 4.92
C HIS A 39 -4.49 -7.11 5.47
N PRO A 40 -4.28 -8.30 6.07
CA PRO A 40 -3.01 -8.71 6.68
C PRO A 40 -1.77 -8.51 5.80
N PHE A 41 -1.90 -8.72 4.50
CA PHE A 41 -0.81 -8.48 3.54
C PHE A 41 -0.24 -7.05 3.63
N TYR A 42 -1.11 -6.03 3.73
CA TYR A 42 -0.65 -4.64 3.85
C TYR A 42 -0.10 -4.33 5.23
N VAL A 43 -0.70 -4.95 6.26
CA VAL A 43 -0.22 -4.84 7.63
C VAL A 43 1.20 -5.42 7.75
N ASP A 44 1.42 -6.63 7.22
CA ASP A 44 2.74 -7.28 7.22
C ASP A 44 3.77 -6.48 6.41
N LYS A 45 3.36 -5.93 5.27
CA LYS A 45 4.25 -5.16 4.40
C LYS A 45 4.82 -3.92 5.12
N ILE A 46 3.98 -3.13 5.77
CA ILE A 46 4.44 -1.93 6.50
C ILE A 46 5.22 -2.32 7.75
N SER A 47 4.71 -3.26 8.56
CA SER A 47 5.34 -3.69 9.80
C SER A 47 6.74 -4.27 9.57
N SER A 48 6.89 -5.17 8.59
CA SER A 48 8.19 -5.77 8.24
C SER A 48 9.18 -4.76 7.66
N SER A 49 8.69 -3.73 6.95
CA SER A 49 9.58 -2.67 6.43
C SER A 49 10.23 -1.88 7.57
N TYR A 50 9.47 -1.55 8.61
CA TYR A 50 9.96 -0.86 9.79
C TYR A 50 10.79 -1.76 10.70
N ALA A 51 10.44 -3.04 10.83
CA ALA A 51 11.25 -4.01 11.57
C ALA A 51 12.66 -4.15 10.99
N ARG A 52 12.80 -4.18 9.66
CA ARG A 52 14.13 -4.18 9.02
C ARG A 52 14.85 -2.86 9.16
N ARG A 53 14.13 -1.73 9.05
CA ARG A 53 14.75 -0.40 9.12
C ARG A 53 15.37 -0.11 10.47
N ILE A 54 14.75 -0.52 11.58
CA ILE A 54 15.27 -0.26 12.93
C ILE A 54 16.63 -0.91 13.17
N GLU A 55 16.92 -2.03 12.51
CA GLU A 55 18.20 -2.74 12.66
C GLU A 55 19.39 -1.89 12.15
N THR A 56 19.15 -1.07 11.12
CA THR A 56 20.18 -0.25 10.45
C THR A 56 20.36 1.13 11.06
N LEU A 57 19.65 1.49 12.12
CA LEU A 57 19.77 2.80 12.76
C LEU A 57 20.81 2.76 13.90
N ASP A 58 21.75 3.69 13.88
CA ASP A 58 22.87 3.71 14.81
C ASP A 58 22.86 4.91 15.79
N THR A 59 21.92 5.85 15.61
CA THR A 59 21.76 7.02 16.50
C THR A 59 20.36 7.10 17.10
N VAL A 60 20.24 7.72 18.26
CA VAL A 60 18.96 7.96 18.94
C VAL A 60 18.10 8.91 18.10
N GLU A 61 18.71 9.91 17.50
CA GLU A 61 18.05 10.91 16.65
C GLU A 61 17.39 10.26 15.42
N ASP A 62 18.09 9.32 14.77
CA ASP A 62 17.55 8.58 13.63
C ASP A 62 16.40 7.66 14.04
N VAL A 63 16.49 7.02 15.22
CA VAL A 63 15.39 6.20 15.76
C VAL A 63 14.15 7.06 15.99
N GLN A 64 14.29 8.23 16.60
CA GLN A 64 13.18 9.14 16.89
C GLN A 64 12.56 9.72 15.60
N ALA A 65 13.38 10.14 14.63
CA ALA A 65 12.90 10.62 13.33
C ALA A 65 12.15 9.51 12.58
N THR A 66 12.68 8.28 12.62
CA THR A 66 12.04 7.11 11.98
C THR A 66 10.74 6.73 12.68
N LEU A 67 10.65 6.85 14.01
CA LEU A 67 9.41 6.64 14.77
C LEU A 67 8.31 7.61 14.33
N GLN A 68 8.62 8.89 14.20
CA GLN A 68 7.66 9.87 13.72
C GLN A 68 7.19 9.57 12.28
N GLN A 69 8.10 9.14 11.41
CA GLN A 69 7.74 8.73 10.06
C GLN A 69 6.85 7.48 10.07
N MET A 70 7.17 6.50 10.90
CA MET A 70 6.37 5.29 11.07
C MET A 70 4.92 5.63 11.46
N LEU A 71 4.71 6.52 12.42
CA LEU A 71 3.35 6.96 12.81
C LEU A 71 2.57 7.55 11.63
N ARG A 72 3.20 8.45 10.86
CA ARG A 72 2.58 9.05 9.67
C ARG A 72 2.22 8.00 8.62
N ASP A 73 3.13 7.07 8.37
CA ASP A 73 2.93 6.03 7.35
C ASP A 73 1.85 5.03 7.74
N TYR A 74 1.77 4.62 9.01
CA TYR A 74 0.68 3.78 9.50
C TYR A 74 -0.68 4.47 9.39
N CYS A 75 -0.78 5.76 9.69
CA CYS A 75 -2.00 6.55 9.48
C CYS A 75 -2.38 6.63 7.99
N ALA A 76 -1.40 6.81 7.11
CA ALA A 76 -1.62 6.83 5.66
C ALA A 76 -2.07 5.46 5.14
N TYR A 77 -1.48 4.37 5.63
CA TYR A 77 -1.88 3.00 5.30
C TYR A 77 -3.31 2.69 5.77
N ALA A 78 -3.65 3.06 7.01
CA ALA A 78 -5.00 2.91 7.52
C ALA A 78 -6.02 3.62 6.62
N ARG A 79 -5.80 4.91 6.28
CA ARG A 79 -6.68 5.67 5.39
C ARG A 79 -6.78 5.06 3.98
N ARG A 80 -5.69 4.52 3.46
CA ARG A 80 -5.63 4.02 2.09
C ARG A 80 -6.23 2.64 1.92
N TYR A 81 -6.06 1.76 2.90
CA TYR A 81 -6.34 0.33 2.81
C TYR A 81 -7.42 -0.14 3.78
N SER A 82 -7.97 0.74 4.63
CA SER A 82 -9.10 0.39 5.48
C SER A 82 -10.34 0.12 4.64
N LEU A 83 -10.96 -1.02 4.91
CA LEU A 83 -12.24 -1.43 4.33
C LEU A 83 -13.37 -1.36 5.36
N LYS A 84 -13.12 -0.68 6.48
CA LYS A 84 -14.14 -0.44 7.52
C LYS A 84 -15.31 0.33 6.93
N GLY A 85 -16.52 -0.20 7.09
CA GLY A 85 -17.73 0.39 6.53
C GLY A 85 -18.26 -0.33 5.28
N TYR A 86 -17.45 -1.18 4.61
CA TYR A 86 -17.94 -2.05 3.55
C TYR A 86 -18.44 -3.38 4.12
N SER A 87 -19.43 -3.99 3.47
CA SER A 87 -19.88 -5.34 3.81
C SER A 87 -18.76 -6.38 3.65
N PRO A 88 -18.81 -7.52 4.36
CA PRO A 88 -17.82 -8.58 4.22
C PRO A 88 -17.64 -9.07 2.78
N THR A 89 -18.71 -9.08 1.99
CA THR A 89 -18.69 -9.43 0.57
C THR A 89 -17.84 -8.45 -0.25
N VAL A 90 -18.10 -7.15 -0.10
CA VAL A 90 -17.35 -6.11 -0.82
C VAL A 90 -15.89 -6.07 -0.34
N GLN A 91 -15.63 -6.22 0.96
CA GLN A 91 -14.27 -6.34 1.49
C GLN A 91 -13.51 -7.52 0.86
N LYS A 92 -14.14 -8.70 0.75
CA LYS A 92 -13.56 -9.90 0.14
C LYS A 92 -13.20 -9.66 -1.32
N VAL A 93 -14.11 -9.04 -2.09
CA VAL A 93 -13.88 -8.70 -3.50
C VAL A 93 -12.76 -7.70 -3.67
N ILE A 94 -12.75 -6.61 -2.90
CA ILE A 94 -11.71 -5.58 -2.94
C ILE A 94 -10.34 -6.18 -2.62
N ASN A 95 -10.25 -7.00 -1.57
CA ASN A 95 -9.00 -7.66 -1.19
C ASN A 95 -8.50 -8.59 -2.29
N HIS A 96 -9.38 -9.41 -2.87
CA HIS A 96 -9.02 -10.31 -3.97
C HIS A 96 -8.49 -9.54 -5.19
N ILE A 97 -9.16 -8.46 -5.60
CA ILE A 97 -8.70 -7.61 -6.70
C ILE A 97 -7.33 -7.00 -6.41
N ASN A 98 -7.16 -6.40 -5.23
CA ASN A 98 -5.93 -5.68 -4.88
C ASN A 98 -4.70 -6.60 -4.75
N LEU A 99 -4.90 -7.84 -4.36
CA LEU A 99 -3.83 -8.84 -4.26
C LEU A 99 -3.45 -9.43 -5.64
N ASN A 100 -4.38 -9.46 -6.59
CA ASN A 100 -4.22 -10.12 -7.88
C ASN A 100 -4.46 -9.16 -9.06
N LEU A 101 -3.98 -7.92 -8.97
CA LEU A 101 -4.29 -6.85 -9.94
C LEU A 101 -3.95 -7.17 -11.40
N SER A 102 -2.90 -7.96 -11.62
CA SER A 102 -2.45 -8.37 -12.98
C SER A 102 -3.35 -9.44 -13.61
N GLU A 103 -4.10 -10.16 -12.79
CA GLU A 103 -4.96 -11.25 -13.27
C GLU A 103 -6.24 -10.72 -13.92
N PRO A 104 -6.84 -11.49 -14.84
CA PRO A 104 -8.13 -11.16 -15.42
C PRO A 104 -9.23 -11.32 -14.36
N HIS A 105 -9.97 -10.25 -14.12
CA HIS A 105 -11.14 -10.25 -13.23
C HIS A 105 -12.42 -10.08 -14.05
N THR A 106 -13.34 -11.03 -13.93
CA THR A 106 -14.69 -10.92 -14.49
C THR A 106 -15.71 -10.78 -13.36
N LEU A 107 -16.81 -10.12 -13.65
CA LEU A 107 -17.93 -10.03 -12.71
C LEU A 107 -18.40 -11.43 -12.26
N LYS A 108 -18.40 -12.40 -13.21
CA LYS A 108 -18.79 -13.79 -12.95
C LYS A 108 -17.83 -14.49 -11.98
N SER A 109 -16.51 -14.35 -12.18
CA SER A 109 -15.51 -14.98 -11.30
C SER A 109 -15.53 -14.41 -9.88
N LEU A 110 -15.69 -13.08 -9.76
CA LEU A 110 -15.75 -12.42 -8.46
C LEU A 110 -17.06 -12.71 -7.71
N ALA A 111 -18.17 -12.84 -8.42
CA ALA A 111 -19.45 -13.25 -7.83
C ALA A 111 -19.40 -14.70 -7.32
N ALA A 112 -18.78 -15.60 -8.10
CA ALA A 112 -18.56 -16.99 -7.68
C ALA A 112 -17.69 -17.09 -6.42
N LEU A 113 -16.64 -16.26 -6.28
CA LEU A 113 -15.82 -16.16 -5.08
C LEU A 113 -16.64 -15.91 -3.81
N CYS A 114 -17.74 -15.15 -3.95
CA CYS A 114 -18.62 -14.77 -2.83
C CYS A 114 -19.91 -15.62 -2.75
N HIS A 115 -20.09 -16.60 -3.63
CA HIS A 115 -21.32 -17.43 -3.72
C HIS A 115 -22.59 -16.60 -3.90
N ILE A 116 -22.56 -15.56 -4.74
CA ILE A 116 -23.69 -14.68 -5.05
C ILE A 116 -23.87 -14.51 -6.55
N SER A 117 -25.00 -13.95 -6.97
CA SER A 117 -25.23 -13.67 -8.40
C SER A 117 -24.40 -12.48 -8.89
N PRO A 118 -23.95 -12.48 -10.18
CA PRO A 118 -23.21 -11.35 -10.75
C PRO A 118 -24.00 -10.03 -10.68
N SER A 119 -25.32 -10.06 -10.92
CA SER A 119 -26.16 -8.87 -10.85
C SER A 119 -26.18 -8.28 -9.44
N TYR A 120 -26.33 -9.12 -8.43
CA TYR A 120 -26.31 -8.68 -7.03
C TYR A 120 -24.95 -8.07 -6.65
N LEU A 121 -23.83 -8.74 -7.01
CA LEU A 121 -22.50 -8.19 -6.78
C LEU A 121 -22.31 -6.82 -7.42
N SER A 122 -22.74 -6.67 -8.69
CA SER A 122 -22.60 -5.40 -9.41
C SER A 122 -23.33 -4.25 -8.71
N SER A 123 -24.56 -4.49 -8.29
CA SER A 123 -25.38 -3.50 -7.58
C SER A 123 -24.81 -3.16 -6.21
N LEU A 124 -24.47 -4.18 -5.40
CA LEU A 124 -23.90 -4.03 -4.07
C LEU A 124 -22.59 -3.27 -4.11
N PHE A 125 -21.68 -3.66 -5.00
CA PHE A 125 -20.36 -3.03 -5.14
C PHE A 125 -20.48 -1.56 -5.52
N LYS A 126 -21.34 -1.23 -6.48
CA LYS A 126 -21.59 0.17 -6.89
C LYS A 126 -22.25 0.99 -5.77
N GLN A 127 -23.19 0.41 -5.06
CA GLN A 127 -23.87 1.06 -3.94
C GLN A 127 -22.90 1.42 -2.82
N GLU A 128 -22.01 0.50 -2.44
CA GLU A 128 -21.09 0.70 -1.32
C GLU A 128 -19.84 1.51 -1.70
N THR A 129 -19.27 1.32 -2.90
CA THR A 129 -18.02 1.96 -3.32
C THR A 129 -18.21 3.23 -4.16
N GLY A 130 -19.43 3.49 -4.65
CA GLY A 130 -19.73 4.59 -5.57
C GLY A 130 -19.21 4.39 -7.00
N SER A 131 -18.55 3.26 -7.31
CA SER A 131 -17.94 2.99 -8.62
C SER A 131 -18.32 1.62 -9.16
N THR A 132 -18.26 1.46 -10.49
CA THR A 132 -18.41 0.12 -11.06
C THR A 132 -17.18 -0.74 -10.74
N LEU A 133 -17.36 -2.06 -10.74
CA LEU A 133 -16.29 -3.02 -10.51
C LEU A 133 -15.13 -2.84 -11.52
N ILE A 134 -15.46 -2.62 -12.80
CA ILE A 134 -14.46 -2.40 -13.86
C ILE A 134 -13.70 -1.09 -13.63
N ASP A 135 -14.38 0.00 -13.29
CA ASP A 135 -13.72 1.27 -12.99
C ASP A 135 -12.82 1.17 -11.77
N TYR A 136 -13.25 0.44 -10.74
CA TYR A 136 -12.43 0.18 -9.56
C TYR A 136 -11.15 -0.58 -9.93
N ILE A 137 -11.25 -1.72 -10.63
CA ILE A 137 -10.10 -2.52 -11.07
C ILE A 137 -9.13 -1.67 -11.88
N ASN A 138 -9.63 -0.96 -12.89
CA ASN A 138 -8.81 -0.12 -13.75
C ASN A 138 -8.13 1.01 -12.97
N THR A 139 -8.82 1.63 -12.02
CA THR A 139 -8.24 2.67 -11.16
C THR A 139 -7.11 2.11 -10.28
N GLN A 140 -7.27 0.91 -9.71
CA GLN A 140 -6.21 0.29 -8.91
C GLN A 140 -4.99 -0.10 -9.78
N ARG A 141 -5.22 -0.66 -10.97
CA ARG A 141 -4.18 -0.98 -11.96
C ARG A 141 -3.35 0.25 -12.32
N VAL A 142 -4.02 1.34 -12.65
CA VAL A 142 -3.37 2.60 -13.02
C VAL A 142 -2.62 3.23 -11.84
N LYS A 143 -3.15 3.16 -10.61
CA LYS A 143 -2.44 3.61 -9.40
C LYS A 143 -1.17 2.78 -9.15
N ARG A 144 -1.21 1.47 -9.38
CA ARG A 144 -0.05 0.60 -9.26
C ARG A 144 0.98 0.88 -10.35
N ALA A 145 0.52 1.07 -11.60
CA ALA A 145 1.34 1.47 -12.73
C ALA A 145 2.08 2.80 -12.47
N ALA A 146 1.40 3.80 -11.91
CA ALA A 146 2.00 5.09 -11.58
C ALA A 146 3.21 4.96 -10.63
N GLN A 147 3.17 4.03 -9.68
CA GLN A 147 4.32 3.74 -8.82
C GLN A 147 5.50 3.16 -9.62
N GLN A 148 5.25 2.19 -10.51
CA GLN A 148 6.28 1.59 -11.35
C GLN A 148 6.89 2.60 -12.33
N LEU A 149 6.07 3.49 -12.92
CA LEU A 149 6.54 4.52 -13.83
C LEU A 149 7.55 5.48 -13.19
N THR A 150 7.51 5.65 -11.88
CA THR A 150 8.45 6.54 -11.14
C THR A 150 9.66 5.82 -10.56
N THR A 151 9.60 4.49 -10.44
CA THR A 151 10.63 3.68 -9.76
C THR A 151 11.42 2.78 -10.72
N THR A 152 10.99 2.64 -11.98
CA THR A 152 11.64 1.77 -12.96
C THR A 152 11.83 2.47 -14.32
N ASP A 153 12.71 1.90 -15.16
CA ASP A 153 12.97 2.36 -16.53
C ASP A 153 12.10 1.66 -17.59
N ARG A 154 11.18 0.79 -17.18
CA ARG A 154 10.30 0.05 -18.09
C ARG A 154 9.49 0.99 -18.98
N SER A 155 9.22 0.58 -20.22
CA SER A 155 8.37 1.34 -21.14
C SER A 155 6.93 1.46 -20.59
N ILE A 156 6.17 2.42 -21.11
CA ILE A 156 4.76 2.58 -20.76
C ILE A 156 3.96 1.32 -21.14
N SER A 157 4.33 0.69 -22.25
CA SER A 157 3.69 -0.54 -22.76
C SER A 157 3.90 -1.71 -21.80
N GLU A 158 5.16 -1.96 -21.41
CA GLU A 158 5.49 -3.02 -20.45
C GLU A 158 4.79 -2.85 -19.10
N VAL A 159 4.72 -1.61 -18.61
CA VAL A 159 4.00 -1.33 -17.35
C VAL A 159 2.50 -1.55 -17.49
N ALA A 160 1.89 -1.19 -18.63
CA ALA A 160 0.48 -1.43 -18.88
C ALA A 160 0.16 -2.92 -18.97
N GLU A 161 0.99 -3.69 -19.69
CA GLU A 161 0.87 -5.14 -19.85
C GLU A 161 1.00 -5.87 -18.51
N GLU A 162 1.99 -5.51 -17.69
CA GLU A 162 2.15 -6.07 -16.34
C GLU A 162 0.95 -5.82 -15.44
N MET A 163 0.22 -4.73 -15.67
CA MET A 163 -1.04 -4.44 -14.97
C MET A 163 -2.26 -5.13 -15.61
N GLY A 164 -2.07 -5.99 -16.60
CA GLY A 164 -3.15 -6.69 -17.30
C GLY A 164 -3.97 -5.79 -18.24
N ILE A 165 -3.38 -4.71 -18.77
CA ILE A 165 -3.99 -3.81 -19.76
C ILE A 165 -3.16 -3.86 -21.04
N LEU A 166 -3.57 -4.70 -21.99
CA LEU A 166 -2.85 -4.94 -23.24
C LEU A 166 -2.94 -3.75 -24.22
N ASP A 167 -4.05 -3.03 -24.23
CA ASP A 167 -4.23 -1.84 -25.07
C ASP A 167 -3.64 -0.61 -24.39
N VAL A 168 -2.48 -0.16 -24.87
CA VAL A 168 -1.74 1.00 -24.37
C VAL A 168 -2.51 2.31 -24.51
N ASN A 169 -3.34 2.46 -25.56
CA ASN A 169 -4.16 3.64 -25.77
C ASN A 169 -5.28 3.68 -24.71
N TYR A 170 -5.90 2.55 -24.45
CA TYR A 170 -6.89 2.41 -23.39
C TYR A 170 -6.26 2.68 -22.01
N PHE A 171 -5.06 2.15 -21.76
CA PHE A 171 -4.29 2.44 -20.55
C PHE A 171 -4.03 3.96 -20.40
N ALA A 172 -3.54 4.62 -21.45
CA ALA A 172 -3.26 6.06 -21.42
C ALA A 172 -4.53 6.89 -21.14
N LYS A 173 -5.67 6.49 -21.69
CA LYS A 173 -6.98 7.12 -21.46
C LYS A 173 -7.40 7.02 -20.00
N ILE A 174 -7.34 5.81 -19.40
CA ILE A 174 -7.68 5.61 -17.99
C ILE A 174 -6.71 6.34 -17.08
N PHE A 175 -5.41 6.29 -17.40
CA PHE A 175 -4.37 6.97 -16.65
C PHE A 175 -4.62 8.48 -16.61
N LYS A 176 -4.89 9.09 -17.76
CA LYS A 176 -5.21 10.54 -17.87
C LYS A 176 -6.49 10.87 -17.08
N ARG A 177 -7.52 10.01 -17.12
CA ARG A 177 -8.75 10.20 -16.33
C ARG A 177 -8.46 10.18 -14.82
N THR A 178 -7.51 9.34 -14.37
CA THR A 178 -7.20 9.14 -12.94
C THR A 178 -6.24 10.20 -12.39
N PHE A 179 -5.23 10.62 -13.16
CA PHE A 179 -4.16 11.51 -12.72
C PHE A 179 -4.17 12.90 -13.38
N GLY A 180 -5.10 13.17 -14.30
CA GLY A 180 -5.19 14.44 -15.03
C GLY A 180 -4.13 14.62 -16.12
N MET A 181 -3.17 13.70 -16.26
CA MET A 181 -2.05 13.79 -17.21
C MET A 181 -1.71 12.42 -17.82
N THR A 182 -0.98 12.43 -18.94
CA THR A 182 -0.55 11.20 -19.61
C THR A 182 0.52 10.47 -18.81
N PRO A 183 0.67 9.12 -18.98
CA PRO A 183 1.71 8.33 -18.31
C PRO A 183 3.13 8.88 -18.53
N THR A 184 3.46 9.30 -19.76
CA THR A 184 4.75 9.88 -20.11
C THR A 184 5.03 11.17 -19.35
N ARG A 185 4.03 12.07 -19.29
CA ARG A 185 4.15 13.31 -18.54
C ARG A 185 4.29 13.05 -17.05
N TYR A 186 3.49 12.14 -16.51
CA TYR A 186 3.55 11.74 -15.11
C TYR A 186 4.94 11.22 -14.72
N ARG A 187 5.53 10.32 -15.52
CA ARG A 187 6.90 9.83 -15.34
C ARG A 187 7.91 10.97 -15.29
N ARG A 188 7.86 11.87 -16.27
CA ARG A 188 8.81 13.00 -16.36
C ARG A 188 8.75 13.93 -15.14
N GLU A 189 7.55 14.20 -14.63
CA GLU A 189 7.33 15.14 -13.52
C GLU A 189 7.54 14.52 -12.14
N ASN A 190 7.37 13.19 -11.99
CA ASN A 190 7.39 12.52 -10.68
C ASN A 190 8.55 11.55 -10.48
N ARG A 191 9.41 11.36 -11.49
CA ARG A 191 10.60 10.53 -11.35
C ARG A 191 11.59 11.22 -10.43
N LYS A 192 11.85 10.61 -9.27
CA LYS A 192 12.97 11.04 -8.40
C LYS A 192 14.28 10.70 -9.12
N LYS A 193 15.11 11.72 -9.34
CA LYS A 193 16.51 11.54 -9.78
C LYS A 193 17.29 10.79 -8.73
#